data_ac303775853699e2c49abb2cee4afb30
#
_entry.id   ac303775853699e2c49abb2cee4afb30
#
_cell.length_a   1.000
_cell.length_b   1.000
_cell.length_c   1.000
_cell.angle_alpha   90.00
_cell.angle_beta   90.00
_cell.angle_gamma   90.00
#
_symmetry.space_group_name_H-M   'P 1'
#
loop_
_entity.id
_entity.type
_entity.pdbx_description
1 polymer ?
#
loop_
_entity_poly.entity_id
_entity_poly.type
_entity_poly.pdbx_seq_one_letter_code
_entity_poly.pdbx_strand_id
1 'polypeptide(L)'
;MTSSNFGIRLATVLKKEPFADKGINDAYKATVVLEDKTKRMALVKKINFDEVIRELFSACLGMKLELPIPSQFLVWDGEMKSILYGCEFVNYPNYMNAFTAKGTTIEAGYKALKAWKGWCSTVAFDELIINKDRHLGNILWGGEDNFYLIDHGRTFGEPSWLERQNRLIDIYKKVLKPSAKELEDAIRNCQKKAEKFPKDIGKRSLEEFANLSIEPILLNQLRREAEKLTKILDESFEKLPDQLSSHLPSGEFGPLFADDDNEPKVS
;
A
#
# COMPACT_ATOMS: atom_id res chain seq x y z
N MET A 1 -4.92 -22.98 -14.61
CA MET A 1 -5.13 -21.83 -13.73
C MET A 1 -4.15 -21.98 -12.59
N THR A 2 -3.01 -21.29 -12.66
CA THR A 2 -2.03 -21.26 -11.56
C THR A 2 -2.64 -20.46 -10.43
N SER A 3 -2.87 -21.08 -9.28
CA SER A 3 -3.23 -20.36 -8.06
C SER A 3 -2.17 -19.27 -7.85
N SER A 4 -2.55 -18.02 -8.04
CA SER A 4 -1.71 -16.88 -7.67
C SER A 4 -1.50 -16.98 -6.15
N ASN A 5 -0.28 -17.40 -5.74
CA ASN A 5 0.11 -17.39 -4.34
C ASN A 5 0.24 -15.93 -3.90
N PHE A 6 -0.86 -15.35 -3.42
CA PHE A 6 -0.93 -13.99 -2.86
C PHE A 6 -0.40 -13.95 -1.41
N GLY A 7 0.64 -14.71 -1.09
CA GLY A 7 1.17 -14.84 0.26
C GLY A 7 2.61 -14.36 0.40
N ILE A 8 3.07 -14.33 1.66
CA ILE A 8 4.47 -14.12 1.98
C ILE A 8 5.22 -15.42 1.64
N ARG A 9 6.30 -15.31 0.89
CA ARG A 9 7.15 -16.44 0.53
C ARG A 9 8.49 -16.38 1.25
N LEU A 10 9.00 -17.54 1.63
CA LEU A 10 10.34 -17.64 2.19
C LEU A 10 11.38 -17.61 1.06
N ALA A 11 12.45 -16.86 1.28
CA ALA A 11 13.52 -16.72 0.32
C ALA A 11 14.89 -16.73 1.01
N THR A 12 15.90 -17.21 0.29
CA THR A 12 17.29 -17.16 0.73
C THR A 12 18.11 -16.40 -0.30
N VAL A 13 18.98 -15.48 0.13
CA VAL A 13 19.90 -14.78 -0.74
C VAL A 13 20.89 -15.77 -1.33
N LEU A 14 20.92 -15.88 -2.66
CA LEU A 14 21.89 -16.68 -3.40
C LEU A 14 23.08 -15.82 -3.83
N LYS A 15 22.79 -14.59 -4.32
CA LYS A 15 23.82 -13.69 -4.85
C LYS A 15 23.33 -12.25 -4.77
N LYS A 16 24.17 -11.35 -4.29
CA LYS A 16 23.94 -9.90 -4.36
C LYS A 16 24.32 -9.41 -5.76
N GLU A 17 23.45 -8.59 -6.34
CA GLU A 17 23.64 -8.06 -7.69
C GLU A 17 23.99 -6.56 -7.63
N PRO A 18 24.70 -6.02 -8.63
CA PRO A 18 24.93 -4.59 -8.71
C PRO A 18 23.61 -3.80 -8.70
N PHE A 19 23.53 -2.76 -7.86
CA PHE A 19 22.39 -1.89 -7.76
C PHE A 19 22.85 -0.44 -7.64
N ALA A 20 22.48 0.38 -8.62
CA ALA A 20 22.94 1.76 -8.72
C ALA A 20 22.07 2.74 -7.91
N ASP A 21 20.84 2.36 -7.55
CA ASP A 21 19.90 3.23 -6.87
C ASP A 21 20.11 3.11 -5.35
N LYS A 22 20.81 4.08 -4.78
CA LYS A 22 21.00 4.19 -3.34
C LYS A 22 19.83 4.96 -2.75
N GLY A 23 18.72 4.24 -2.42
CA GLY A 23 17.67 4.79 -1.58
C GLY A 23 18.16 5.13 -0.16
N ILE A 24 17.29 5.76 0.63
CA ILE A 24 17.58 6.14 2.03
C ILE A 24 17.83 4.88 2.90
N ASN A 25 17.18 3.77 2.58
CA ASN A 25 17.33 2.50 3.27
C ASN A 25 18.51 1.71 2.69
N ASP A 26 19.20 0.95 3.52
CA ASP A 26 20.26 0.02 3.13
C ASP A 26 19.65 -1.15 2.35
N ALA A 27 19.35 -0.89 1.06
CA ALA A 27 18.71 -1.81 0.14
C ALA A 27 19.69 -2.29 -0.91
N TYR A 28 19.53 -3.55 -1.31
CA TYR A 28 20.33 -4.14 -2.38
C TYR A 28 19.48 -5.06 -3.26
N LYS A 29 19.88 -5.19 -4.52
CA LYS A 29 19.31 -6.13 -5.45
C LYS A 29 19.96 -7.50 -5.26
N ALA A 30 19.18 -8.57 -5.27
CA ALA A 30 19.68 -9.92 -5.10
C ALA A 30 18.93 -10.92 -5.97
N THR A 31 19.64 -11.97 -6.39
CA THR A 31 19.01 -13.22 -6.80
C THR A 31 18.70 -14.01 -5.52
N VAL A 32 17.44 -14.33 -5.30
CA VAL A 32 16.97 -15.16 -4.18
C VAL A 32 16.43 -16.49 -4.68
N VAL A 33 16.52 -17.51 -3.83
CA VAL A 33 15.90 -18.82 -4.03
C VAL A 33 14.73 -18.94 -3.09
N LEU A 34 13.56 -19.24 -3.64
CA LEU A 34 12.33 -19.45 -2.89
C LEU A 34 12.25 -20.92 -2.41
N GLU A 35 11.34 -21.21 -1.49
CA GLU A 35 11.10 -22.53 -0.93
C GLU A 35 10.80 -23.62 -1.97
N ASP A 36 10.17 -23.24 -3.10
CA ASP A 36 9.92 -24.13 -4.25
C ASP A 36 11.14 -24.29 -5.19
N LYS A 37 12.31 -23.80 -4.76
CA LYS A 37 13.58 -23.79 -5.51
C LYS A 37 13.59 -22.92 -6.75
N THR A 38 12.54 -22.14 -6.99
CA THR A 38 12.56 -21.14 -8.08
C THR A 38 13.45 -19.97 -7.70
N LYS A 39 14.13 -19.40 -8.70
CA LYS A 39 14.94 -18.20 -8.52
C LYS A 39 14.14 -16.97 -8.90
N ARG A 40 14.29 -15.90 -8.13
CA ARG A 40 13.68 -14.59 -8.40
C ARG A 40 14.71 -13.49 -8.19
N MET A 41 14.51 -12.39 -8.91
CA MET A 41 15.21 -11.15 -8.61
C MET A 41 14.42 -10.39 -7.57
N ALA A 42 15.06 -10.00 -6.47
CA ALA A 42 14.43 -9.28 -5.36
C ALA A 42 15.16 -7.96 -5.07
N LEU A 43 14.42 -6.99 -4.58
CA LEU A 43 14.94 -5.87 -3.81
C LEU A 43 14.85 -6.28 -2.34
N VAL A 44 16.00 -6.32 -1.66
CA VAL A 44 16.12 -6.70 -0.24
C VAL A 44 16.48 -5.47 0.56
N LYS A 45 15.75 -5.21 1.66
CA LYS A 45 15.95 -4.06 2.55
C LYS A 45 16.39 -4.54 3.92
N LYS A 46 17.44 -3.91 4.46
CA LYS A 46 17.84 -4.05 5.85
C LYS A 46 17.11 -2.98 6.67
N ILE A 47 15.97 -3.35 7.20
CA ILE A 47 15.12 -2.51 8.05
C ILE A 47 14.90 -3.20 9.40
N ASN A 48 14.39 -2.47 10.39
CA ASN A 48 14.10 -3.07 11.69
C ASN A 48 12.92 -4.05 11.60
N PHE A 49 12.80 -4.91 12.61
CA PHE A 49 11.82 -5.99 12.62
C PHE A 49 10.37 -5.50 12.51
N ASP A 50 10.04 -4.40 13.17
CA ASP A 50 8.69 -3.82 13.12
C ASP A 50 8.35 -3.31 11.72
N GLU A 51 9.32 -2.70 11.03
CA GLU A 51 9.15 -2.28 9.64
C GLU A 51 9.01 -3.47 8.70
N VAL A 52 9.77 -4.57 8.92
CA VAL A 52 9.59 -5.81 8.14
C VAL A 52 8.14 -6.29 8.23
N ILE A 53 7.56 -6.29 9.43
CA ILE A 53 6.19 -6.76 9.63
C ILE A 53 5.18 -5.82 8.96
N ARG A 54 5.36 -4.50 9.11
CA ARG A 54 4.49 -3.50 8.46
C ARG A 54 4.52 -3.61 6.94
N GLU A 55 5.71 -3.77 6.34
CA GLU A 55 5.86 -4.00 4.89
C GLU A 55 5.09 -5.26 4.47
N LEU A 56 5.34 -6.40 5.12
CA LEU A 56 4.72 -7.67 4.77
C LEU A 56 3.21 -7.65 4.97
N PHE A 57 2.73 -7.14 6.12
CA PHE A 57 1.30 -7.12 6.45
C PHE A 57 0.52 -6.18 5.52
N SER A 58 1.03 -4.95 5.30
CA SER A 58 0.41 -4.00 4.38
C SER A 58 0.38 -4.54 2.95
N ALA A 59 1.46 -5.18 2.51
CA ALA A 59 1.51 -5.76 1.18
C ALA A 59 0.52 -6.93 1.02
N CYS A 60 0.38 -7.81 2.02
CA CYS A 60 -0.63 -8.87 2.02
C CYS A 60 -2.05 -8.30 1.91
N LEU A 61 -2.36 -7.25 2.70
CA LEU A 61 -3.64 -6.55 2.62
C LEU A 61 -3.88 -6.01 1.21
N GLY A 62 -2.92 -5.27 0.66
CA GLY A 62 -3.05 -4.66 -0.65
C GLY A 62 -3.18 -5.68 -1.77
N MET A 63 -2.44 -6.79 -1.75
CA MET A 63 -2.59 -7.89 -2.71
C MET A 63 -3.97 -8.54 -2.63
N LYS A 64 -4.53 -8.73 -1.43
CA LYS A 64 -5.89 -9.26 -1.23
C LYS A 64 -6.98 -8.26 -1.67
N LEU A 65 -6.65 -6.98 -1.77
CA LEU A 65 -7.49 -5.92 -2.37
C LEU A 65 -7.23 -5.75 -3.87
N GLU A 66 -6.47 -6.66 -4.49
CA GLU A 66 -6.12 -6.63 -5.91
C GLU A 66 -5.37 -5.34 -6.32
N LEU A 67 -4.67 -4.72 -5.37
CA LEU A 67 -3.76 -3.62 -5.67
C LEU A 67 -2.46 -4.14 -6.30
N PRO A 68 -1.85 -3.41 -7.21
CA PRO A 68 -0.63 -3.81 -7.87
C PRO A 68 0.58 -3.68 -6.93
N ILE A 69 0.79 -4.69 -6.13
CA ILE A 69 1.90 -4.80 -5.18
C ILE A 69 2.80 -5.96 -5.62
N PRO A 70 4.12 -5.80 -5.67
CA PRO A 70 5.05 -6.88 -6.00
C PRO A 70 4.93 -8.05 -5.02
N SER A 71 5.31 -9.26 -5.43
CA SER A 71 5.37 -10.43 -4.54
C SER A 71 6.29 -10.17 -3.36
N GLN A 72 5.94 -10.67 -2.17
CA GLN A 72 6.61 -10.39 -0.90
C GLN A 72 7.44 -11.55 -0.42
N PHE A 73 8.60 -11.25 0.16
CA PHE A 73 9.54 -12.25 0.65
C PHE A 73 9.97 -11.95 2.09
N LEU A 74 9.95 -12.97 2.92
CA LEU A 74 10.73 -12.99 4.16
C LEU A 74 12.08 -13.63 3.80
N VAL A 75 13.15 -12.86 3.84
CA VAL A 75 14.44 -13.22 3.25
C VAL A 75 15.44 -13.60 4.31
N TRP A 76 16.06 -14.76 4.18
CA TRP A 76 17.25 -15.11 4.94
C TRP A 76 18.52 -14.70 4.17
N ASP A 77 19.35 -13.86 4.79
CA ASP A 77 20.69 -13.54 4.31
C ASP A 77 21.74 -14.32 5.13
N GLY A 78 22.35 -15.34 4.54
CA GLY A 78 23.32 -16.22 5.21
C GLY A 78 24.63 -15.52 5.58
N GLU A 79 25.05 -14.48 4.84
CA GLU A 79 26.25 -13.70 5.16
C GLU A 79 26.00 -12.81 6.37
N MET A 80 24.84 -12.15 6.42
CA MET A 80 24.45 -11.27 7.53
C MET A 80 23.89 -12.04 8.72
N LYS A 81 23.54 -13.32 8.55
CA LYS A 81 22.86 -14.18 9.53
C LYS A 81 21.59 -13.52 10.09
N SER A 82 20.81 -12.90 9.22
CA SER A 82 19.64 -12.12 9.60
C SER A 82 18.47 -12.35 8.66
N ILE A 83 17.28 -12.09 9.19
CA ILE A 83 16.03 -12.08 8.44
C ILE A 83 15.76 -10.64 8.01
N LEU A 84 15.47 -10.47 6.73
CA LEU A 84 15.28 -9.20 6.07
C LEU A 84 13.93 -9.16 5.36
N TYR A 85 13.47 -7.98 5.04
CA TYR A 85 12.36 -7.79 4.11
C TYR A 85 12.87 -7.87 2.66
N GLY A 86 12.07 -8.45 1.77
CA GLY A 86 12.30 -8.43 0.34
C GLY A 86 11.00 -8.38 -0.45
N CYS A 87 11.07 -7.83 -1.64
CA CYS A 87 9.99 -7.91 -2.61
C CYS A 87 10.54 -8.23 -4.00
N GLU A 88 9.71 -8.77 -4.88
CA GLU A 88 10.08 -9.01 -6.26
C GLU A 88 10.57 -7.72 -6.92
N PHE A 89 11.71 -7.80 -7.58
CA PHE A 89 12.29 -6.64 -8.25
C PHE A 89 11.51 -6.33 -9.52
N VAL A 90 10.76 -5.25 -9.50
CA VAL A 90 10.06 -4.69 -10.67
C VAL A 90 11.01 -3.71 -11.36
N ASN A 91 11.40 -4.02 -12.59
CA ASN A 91 12.32 -3.20 -13.36
C ASN A 91 11.63 -1.99 -14.03
N TYR A 92 10.92 -1.20 -13.22
CA TYR A 92 10.32 0.06 -13.64
C TYR A 92 10.88 1.21 -12.80
N PRO A 93 11.06 2.40 -13.39
CA PRO A 93 11.45 3.58 -12.64
C PRO A 93 10.31 3.97 -11.66
N ASN A 94 10.68 4.67 -10.59
CA ASN A 94 9.65 5.32 -9.79
C ASN A 94 8.95 6.42 -10.61
N TYR A 95 7.71 6.70 -10.25
CA TYR A 95 6.85 7.58 -11.04
C TYR A 95 7.41 8.99 -11.18
N MET A 96 8.04 9.52 -10.14
CA MET A 96 8.69 10.82 -10.18
C MET A 96 9.78 10.87 -11.25
N ASN A 97 10.69 9.89 -11.25
CA ASN A 97 11.77 9.80 -12.21
C ASN A 97 11.25 9.57 -13.63
N ALA A 98 10.21 8.75 -13.79
CA ALA A 98 9.65 8.41 -15.10
C ALA A 98 9.10 9.62 -15.85
N PHE A 99 8.34 10.50 -15.20
CA PHE A 99 7.81 11.67 -15.90
C PHE A 99 8.82 12.83 -15.99
N THR A 100 9.73 12.97 -15.02
CA THR A 100 10.81 13.95 -15.09
C THR A 100 11.74 13.67 -16.27
N ALA A 101 12.11 12.40 -16.48
CA ALA A 101 12.93 11.98 -17.62
C ALA A 101 12.28 12.26 -18.98
N LYS A 102 10.95 12.32 -19.04
CA LYS A 102 10.17 12.65 -20.25
C LYS A 102 9.95 14.16 -20.44
N GLY A 103 10.50 15.00 -19.58
CA GLY A 103 10.25 16.45 -19.61
C GLY A 103 8.78 16.83 -19.31
N THR A 104 8.02 15.92 -18.73
CA THR A 104 6.61 16.12 -18.38
C THR A 104 6.49 16.97 -17.12
N THR A 105 5.53 17.88 -17.06
CA THR A 105 5.28 18.68 -15.86
C THR A 105 4.71 17.82 -14.72
N ILE A 106 4.95 18.22 -13.47
CA ILE A 106 4.39 17.56 -12.29
C ILE A 106 2.86 17.47 -12.38
N GLU A 107 2.23 18.55 -12.86
CA GLU A 107 0.77 18.62 -13.04
C GLU A 107 0.28 17.55 -14.04
N ALA A 108 0.88 17.47 -15.23
CA ALA A 108 0.51 16.50 -16.24
C ALA A 108 0.77 15.06 -15.76
N GLY A 109 1.89 14.82 -15.08
CA GLY A 109 2.17 13.54 -14.43
C GLY A 109 1.08 13.17 -13.41
N TYR A 110 0.76 14.09 -12.51
CA TYR A 110 -0.24 13.79 -11.49
C TYR A 110 -1.66 13.62 -12.06
N LYS A 111 -2.00 14.35 -13.13
CA LYS A 111 -3.26 14.17 -13.86
C LYS A 111 -3.38 12.75 -14.45
N ALA A 112 -2.29 12.22 -15.00
CA ALA A 112 -2.25 10.84 -15.48
C ALA A 112 -2.39 9.83 -14.34
N LEU A 113 -1.70 10.02 -13.20
CA LEU A 113 -1.86 9.17 -12.02
C LEU A 113 -3.30 9.20 -11.48
N LYS A 114 -3.93 10.37 -11.42
CA LYS A 114 -5.33 10.52 -10.97
C LYS A 114 -6.32 9.82 -11.90
N ALA A 115 -6.01 9.75 -13.21
CA ALA A 115 -6.81 9.04 -14.20
C ALA A 115 -6.64 7.51 -14.14
N TRP A 116 -5.59 7.02 -13.48
CA TRP A 116 -5.41 5.58 -13.30
C TRP A 116 -6.56 4.96 -12.51
N LYS A 117 -7.13 3.87 -13.04
CA LYS A 117 -8.31 3.18 -12.44
C LYS A 117 -8.10 2.69 -11.00
N GLY A 118 -6.83 2.47 -10.58
CA GLY A 118 -6.45 2.06 -9.23
C GLY A 118 -6.32 3.21 -8.23
N TRP A 119 -6.36 4.48 -8.67
CA TRP A 119 -6.10 5.62 -7.81
C TRP A 119 -7.03 5.69 -6.59
N CYS A 120 -8.34 5.57 -6.78
CA CYS A 120 -9.30 5.62 -5.66
C CYS A 120 -9.11 4.46 -4.66
N SER A 121 -8.83 3.25 -5.15
CA SER A 121 -8.55 2.11 -4.29
C SER A 121 -7.26 2.29 -3.51
N THR A 122 -6.22 2.88 -4.14
CA THR A 122 -4.95 3.20 -3.48
C THR A 122 -5.13 4.26 -2.39
N VAL A 123 -5.90 5.33 -2.67
CA VAL A 123 -6.23 6.36 -1.67
C VAL A 123 -6.95 5.74 -0.46
N ALA A 124 -7.99 4.94 -0.71
CA ALA A 124 -8.74 4.28 0.36
C ALA A 124 -7.87 3.28 1.15
N PHE A 125 -6.99 2.56 0.47
CA PHE A 125 -6.03 1.64 1.09
C PHE A 125 -5.01 2.37 1.96
N ASP A 126 -4.39 3.43 1.45
CA ASP A 126 -3.42 4.22 2.21
C ASP A 126 -4.06 4.87 3.44
N GLU A 127 -5.35 5.27 3.36
CA GLU A 127 -6.10 5.75 4.52
C GLU A 127 -6.32 4.62 5.54
N LEU A 128 -6.74 3.44 5.07
CA LEU A 128 -7.02 2.27 5.90
C LEU A 128 -5.79 1.81 6.69
N ILE A 129 -4.62 1.75 6.05
CA ILE A 129 -3.35 1.32 6.69
C ILE A 129 -2.56 2.47 7.33
N ILE A 130 -3.14 3.66 7.40
CA ILE A 130 -2.51 4.87 7.98
C ILE A 130 -1.15 5.17 7.30
N ASN A 131 -1.11 5.08 5.98
CA ASN A 131 0.10 5.34 5.20
C ASN A 131 0.31 6.84 4.98
N LYS A 132 1.21 7.44 5.74
CA LYS A 132 1.56 8.87 5.63
C LYS A 132 2.69 9.14 4.63
N ASP A 133 3.28 8.10 4.03
CA ASP A 133 4.49 8.23 3.20
C ASP A 133 4.28 7.84 1.73
N ARG A 134 3.04 7.80 1.24
CA ARG A 134 2.76 7.54 -0.18
C ARG A 134 3.09 8.74 -1.04
N HIS A 135 4.36 8.95 -1.36
CA HIS A 135 4.79 9.93 -2.35
C HIS A 135 5.01 9.28 -3.73
N LEU A 136 5.24 10.09 -4.77
CA LEU A 136 5.39 9.59 -6.15
C LEU A 136 6.62 8.69 -6.34
N GLY A 137 7.61 8.76 -5.44
CA GLY A 137 8.76 7.85 -5.40
C GLY A 137 8.40 6.43 -4.95
N ASN A 138 7.28 6.25 -4.22
CA ASN A 138 6.78 4.97 -3.72
C ASN A 138 5.74 4.33 -4.67
N ILE A 139 5.72 4.78 -5.92
CA ILE A 139 4.93 4.24 -7.02
C ILE A 139 5.89 3.96 -8.17
N LEU A 140 5.96 2.72 -8.65
CA LEU A 140 6.69 2.38 -9.87
C LEU A 140 5.74 2.44 -11.06
N TRP A 141 6.25 2.82 -12.23
CA TRP A 141 5.45 2.95 -13.44
C TRP A 141 6.15 2.41 -14.68
N GLY A 142 5.51 1.42 -15.32
CA GLY A 142 5.95 0.78 -16.55
C GLY A 142 5.28 1.31 -17.82
N GLY A 143 4.54 2.42 -17.74
CA GLY A 143 3.74 2.96 -18.84
C GLY A 143 2.27 2.57 -18.72
N GLU A 144 1.39 3.34 -19.37
CA GLU A 144 -0.08 3.14 -19.34
C GLU A 144 -0.60 2.87 -17.92
N ASP A 145 -1.39 1.80 -17.75
CA ASP A 145 -1.97 1.38 -16.47
C ASP A 145 -1.04 0.48 -15.62
N ASN A 146 0.24 0.32 -16.01
CA ASN A 146 1.22 -0.52 -15.29
C ASN A 146 1.85 0.24 -14.12
N PHE A 147 1.16 0.26 -13.00
CA PHE A 147 1.64 0.83 -11.73
C PHE A 147 1.95 -0.27 -10.73
N TYR A 148 2.92 -0.03 -9.83
CA TYR A 148 3.16 -0.84 -8.66
C TYR A 148 3.34 0.04 -7.42
N LEU A 149 2.73 -0.37 -6.31
CA LEU A 149 2.84 0.29 -5.02
C LEU A 149 3.93 -0.40 -4.20
N ILE A 150 4.87 0.38 -3.70
CA ILE A 150 6.00 -0.12 -2.91
C ILE A 150 6.14 0.71 -1.62
N ASP A 151 6.99 0.25 -0.70
CA ASP A 151 7.40 0.97 0.50
C ASP A 151 6.25 1.26 1.47
N HIS A 152 5.85 0.21 2.21
CA HIS A 152 4.77 0.25 3.20
C HIS A 152 5.30 0.21 4.66
N GLY A 153 6.61 0.33 4.87
CA GLY A 153 7.22 0.21 6.20
C GLY A 153 6.78 1.28 7.20
N ARG A 154 6.29 2.43 6.70
CA ARG A 154 5.81 3.56 7.51
C ARG A 154 4.28 3.61 7.64
N THR A 155 3.67 2.44 7.75
CA THR A 155 2.23 2.29 7.97
C THR A 155 1.91 1.97 9.42
N PHE A 156 0.65 2.03 9.81
CA PHE A 156 0.17 1.71 11.16
C PHE A 156 0.91 2.46 12.28
N GLY A 157 1.42 3.67 11.99
CA GLY A 157 2.06 4.53 12.97
C GLY A 157 1.07 4.97 14.04
N GLU A 158 1.60 5.55 15.16
CA GLU A 158 0.76 6.06 16.22
C GLU A 158 -0.33 6.98 15.69
N PRO A 159 -1.59 6.74 16.06
CA PRO A 159 -2.70 7.50 15.55
C PRO A 159 -2.77 8.86 16.25
N SER A 160 -1.99 9.82 15.82
CA SER A 160 -2.44 11.20 15.94
C SER A 160 -3.55 11.39 14.91
N TRP A 161 -4.75 10.97 15.26
CA TRP A 161 -5.96 11.01 14.41
C TRP A 161 -6.23 12.41 13.85
N LEU A 162 -5.69 13.45 14.47
CA LEU A 162 -5.83 14.85 14.10
C LEU A 162 -4.90 15.31 12.95
N GLU A 163 -3.86 14.55 12.61
CA GLU A 163 -2.88 14.93 11.59
C GLU A 163 -2.80 13.95 10.41
N ARG A 164 -3.87 13.22 10.16
CA ARG A 164 -3.90 12.30 9.03
C ARG A 164 -3.91 13.06 7.71
N GLN A 165 -2.81 12.95 7.01
CA GLN A 165 -2.66 13.48 5.67
C GLN A 165 -2.50 12.32 4.69
N ASN A 166 -3.53 12.04 3.90
CA ASN A 166 -3.38 11.17 2.75
C ASN A 166 -2.57 11.92 1.68
N ARG A 167 -1.34 11.50 1.47
CA ARG A 167 -0.40 12.17 0.56
C ARG A 167 -0.93 12.30 -0.86
N LEU A 168 -1.66 11.29 -1.37
CA LEU A 168 -2.23 11.37 -2.72
C LEU A 168 -3.32 12.43 -2.82
N ILE A 169 -4.16 12.57 -1.80
CA ILE A 169 -5.17 13.63 -1.74
C ILE A 169 -4.50 14.99 -1.60
N ASP A 170 -3.49 15.11 -0.74
CA ASP A 170 -2.76 16.37 -0.55
C ASP A 170 -2.09 16.84 -1.83
N ILE A 171 -1.43 15.94 -2.55
CA ILE A 171 -0.83 16.27 -3.85
C ILE A 171 -1.93 16.65 -4.84
N TYR A 172 -3.06 15.92 -4.87
CA TYR A 172 -4.21 16.24 -5.71
C TYR A 172 -4.69 17.67 -5.48
N LYS A 173 -4.91 18.05 -4.22
CA LYS A 173 -5.32 19.42 -3.86
C LYS A 173 -4.29 20.47 -4.27
N LYS A 174 -3.00 20.23 -4.00
CA LYS A 174 -1.92 21.20 -4.22
C LYS A 174 -1.58 21.38 -5.69
N VAL A 175 -1.54 20.28 -6.45
CA VAL A 175 -1.05 20.28 -7.84
C VAL A 175 -2.18 20.55 -8.83
N LEU A 176 -3.30 19.84 -8.72
CA LEU A 176 -4.42 19.96 -9.67
C LEU A 176 -5.45 21.00 -9.26
N LYS A 177 -5.43 21.49 -8.01
CA LYS A 177 -6.32 22.54 -7.48
C LYS A 177 -7.79 22.30 -7.88
N PRO A 178 -8.38 21.14 -7.57
CA PRO A 178 -9.73 20.80 -7.99
C PRO A 178 -10.73 21.80 -7.42
N SER A 179 -11.85 22.02 -8.12
CA SER A 179 -13.02 22.67 -7.56
C SER A 179 -13.58 21.85 -6.38
N ALA A 180 -14.40 22.46 -5.53
CA ALA A 180 -15.05 21.78 -4.41
C ALA A 180 -15.80 20.53 -4.89
N LYS A 181 -16.56 20.63 -5.98
CA LYS A 181 -17.30 19.51 -6.58
C LYS A 181 -16.38 18.38 -7.08
N GLU A 182 -15.29 18.70 -7.77
CA GLU A 182 -14.32 17.69 -8.25
C GLU A 182 -13.65 16.96 -7.10
N LEU A 183 -13.36 17.67 -6.00
CA LEU A 183 -12.80 17.07 -4.79
C LEU A 183 -13.83 16.15 -4.13
N GLU A 184 -15.07 16.61 -3.98
CA GLU A 184 -16.20 15.83 -3.41
C GLU A 184 -16.40 14.54 -4.23
N ASP A 185 -16.51 14.65 -5.55
CA ASP A 185 -16.67 13.48 -6.45
C ASP A 185 -15.50 12.49 -6.32
N ALA A 186 -14.27 13.01 -6.19
CA ALA A 186 -13.09 12.18 -5.97
C ALA A 186 -13.15 11.43 -4.64
N ILE A 187 -13.47 12.12 -3.54
CA ILE A 187 -13.60 11.51 -2.20
C ILE A 187 -14.75 10.49 -2.18
N ARG A 188 -15.91 10.82 -2.71
CA ARG A 188 -17.05 9.90 -2.82
C ARG A 188 -16.68 8.63 -3.59
N ASN A 189 -15.90 8.74 -4.67
CA ASN A 189 -15.42 7.58 -5.40
C ASN A 189 -14.42 6.73 -4.59
N CYS A 190 -13.58 7.35 -3.77
CA CYS A 190 -12.71 6.62 -2.83
C CYS A 190 -13.54 5.87 -1.77
N GLN A 191 -14.58 6.50 -1.21
CA GLN A 191 -15.50 5.87 -0.25
C GLN A 191 -16.20 4.66 -0.86
N LYS A 192 -16.76 4.77 -2.07
CA LYS A 192 -17.36 3.63 -2.80
C LYS A 192 -16.38 2.47 -3.03
N LYS A 193 -15.09 2.74 -3.12
CA LYS A 193 -14.06 1.69 -3.19
C LYS A 193 -13.80 1.09 -1.81
N ALA A 194 -13.69 1.91 -0.76
CA ALA A 194 -13.52 1.48 0.62
C ALA A 194 -14.66 0.56 1.11
N GLU A 195 -15.92 0.87 0.78
CA GLU A 195 -17.10 0.06 1.10
C GLU A 195 -17.02 -1.38 0.57
N LYS A 196 -16.25 -1.60 -0.51
CA LYS A 196 -16.06 -2.92 -1.12
C LYS A 196 -14.94 -3.72 -0.50
N PHE A 197 -14.17 -3.15 0.43
CA PHE A 197 -13.09 -3.85 1.08
C PHE A 197 -13.67 -4.91 2.04
N PRO A 198 -13.20 -6.18 1.95
CA PRO A 198 -13.68 -7.24 2.83
C PRO A 198 -13.32 -6.91 4.28
N LYS A 199 -14.32 -6.94 5.18
CA LYS A 199 -14.11 -6.65 6.61
C LYS A 199 -13.19 -7.66 7.31
N ASP A 200 -13.10 -8.88 6.80
CA ASP A 200 -12.25 -9.96 7.31
C ASP A 200 -10.82 -9.96 6.73
N ILE A 201 -10.46 -8.94 5.95
CA ILE A 201 -9.19 -8.90 5.22
C ILE A 201 -7.98 -8.94 6.15
N GLY A 202 -8.07 -8.31 7.34
CA GLY A 202 -7.03 -8.36 8.37
C GLY A 202 -6.78 -9.78 8.85
N LYS A 203 -7.84 -10.52 9.18
CA LYS A 203 -7.77 -11.93 9.57
C LYS A 203 -7.16 -12.79 8.46
N ARG A 204 -7.63 -12.63 7.23
CA ARG A 204 -7.11 -13.36 6.07
C ARG A 204 -5.64 -13.03 5.77
N SER A 205 -5.18 -11.82 6.09
CA SER A 205 -3.77 -11.45 5.97
C SER A 205 -2.93 -12.04 7.10
N LEU A 206 -3.47 -12.12 8.30
CA LEU A 206 -2.81 -12.78 9.43
C LEU A 206 -2.57 -14.29 9.16
N GLU A 207 -3.46 -14.96 8.44
CA GLU A 207 -3.30 -16.36 8.05
C GLU A 207 -2.03 -16.61 7.22
N GLU A 208 -1.58 -15.62 6.42
CA GLU A 208 -0.33 -15.73 5.66
C GLU A 208 0.90 -15.87 6.57
N PHE A 209 0.89 -15.17 7.71
CA PHE A 209 1.94 -15.30 8.71
C PHE A 209 1.87 -16.64 9.45
N ALA A 210 0.67 -17.18 9.66
CA ALA A 210 0.48 -18.46 10.32
C ALA A 210 1.01 -19.66 9.51
N ASN A 211 1.04 -19.53 8.19
CA ASN A 211 1.42 -20.58 7.26
C ASN A 211 2.92 -20.60 6.92
N LEU A 212 3.72 -19.69 7.50
CA LEU A 212 5.17 -19.66 7.26
C LEU A 212 5.88 -20.86 7.91
N SER A 213 6.64 -21.61 7.14
CA SER A 213 7.45 -22.73 7.61
C SER A 213 8.82 -22.27 8.12
N ILE A 214 8.84 -21.58 9.26
CA ILE A 214 10.03 -21.03 9.90
C ILE A 214 10.15 -21.49 11.35
N GLU A 215 11.24 -21.14 12.00
CA GLU A 215 11.51 -21.45 13.39
C GLU A 215 10.37 -20.93 14.30
N PRO A 216 9.86 -21.76 15.27
CA PRO A 216 8.66 -21.44 16.04
C PRO A 216 8.71 -20.14 16.84
N ILE A 217 9.88 -19.79 17.38
CA ILE A 217 10.05 -18.55 18.18
C ILE A 217 9.81 -17.34 17.27
N LEU A 218 10.43 -17.33 16.08
CA LEU A 218 10.27 -16.28 15.11
C LEU A 218 8.85 -16.22 14.57
N LEU A 219 8.24 -17.37 14.27
CA LEU A 219 6.85 -17.43 13.83
C LEU A 219 5.91 -16.78 14.85
N ASN A 220 6.09 -17.11 16.14
CA ASN A 220 5.28 -16.53 17.21
C ASN A 220 5.48 -15.00 17.34
N GLN A 221 6.71 -14.51 17.14
CA GLN A 221 6.97 -13.07 17.15
C GLN A 221 6.28 -12.36 15.98
N LEU A 222 6.43 -12.87 14.75
CA LEU A 222 5.77 -12.34 13.56
C LEU A 222 4.25 -12.29 13.72
N ARG A 223 3.65 -13.39 14.18
CA ARG A 223 2.20 -13.47 14.39
C ARG A 223 1.71 -12.48 15.43
N ARG A 224 2.37 -12.39 16.58
CA ARG A 224 2.00 -11.45 17.63
C ARG A 224 2.01 -9.99 17.16
N GLU A 225 3.02 -9.61 16.39
CA GLU A 225 3.09 -8.26 15.85
C GLU A 225 2.03 -8.03 14.76
N ALA A 226 1.81 -8.99 13.87
CA ALA A 226 0.73 -8.92 12.87
C ALA A 226 -0.67 -8.87 13.52
N GLU A 227 -0.90 -9.54 14.64
CA GLU A 227 -2.14 -9.46 15.42
C GLU A 227 -2.39 -8.04 15.98
N LYS A 228 -1.33 -7.33 16.40
CA LYS A 228 -1.46 -5.92 16.81
C LYS A 228 -1.88 -5.04 15.64
N LEU A 229 -1.28 -5.24 14.46
CA LEU A 229 -1.64 -4.50 13.26
C LEU A 229 -3.09 -4.79 12.82
N THR A 230 -3.55 -6.03 12.99
CA THR A 230 -4.95 -6.40 12.70
C THR A 230 -5.92 -5.61 13.59
N LYS A 231 -5.64 -5.43 14.88
CA LYS A 231 -6.49 -4.63 15.77
C LYS A 231 -6.54 -3.15 15.35
N ILE A 232 -5.40 -2.57 14.99
CA ILE A 232 -5.34 -1.20 14.47
C ILE A 232 -6.14 -1.08 13.17
N LEU A 233 -6.05 -2.10 12.30
CA LEU A 233 -6.80 -2.15 11.05
C LEU A 233 -8.32 -2.18 11.29
N ASP A 234 -8.79 -3.01 12.22
CA ASP A 234 -10.22 -3.10 12.57
C ASP A 234 -10.76 -1.75 13.04
N GLU A 235 -10.03 -1.04 13.93
CA GLU A 235 -10.37 0.31 14.34
C GLU A 235 -10.35 1.32 13.17
N SER A 236 -9.43 1.14 12.22
CA SER A 236 -9.33 1.99 11.03
C SER A 236 -10.51 1.76 10.09
N PHE A 237 -11.00 0.53 9.97
CA PHE A 237 -12.19 0.23 9.16
C PHE A 237 -13.44 0.96 9.64
N GLU A 238 -13.63 1.05 10.95
CA GLU A 238 -14.79 1.76 11.52
C GLU A 238 -14.76 3.25 11.20
N LYS A 239 -13.57 3.82 11.13
CA LYS A 239 -13.36 5.27 10.94
C LYS A 239 -13.11 5.67 9.47
N LEU A 240 -12.93 4.71 8.58
CA LEU A 240 -12.50 4.96 7.21
C LEU A 240 -13.42 5.91 6.42
N PRO A 241 -14.77 5.82 6.49
CA PRO A 241 -15.65 6.75 5.80
C PRO A 241 -15.49 8.20 6.30
N ASP A 242 -15.40 8.40 7.62
CA ASP A 242 -15.25 9.73 8.23
C ASP A 242 -13.87 10.32 7.92
N GLN A 243 -12.83 9.47 7.92
CA GLN A 243 -11.47 9.87 7.55
C GLN A 243 -11.39 10.37 6.11
N LEU A 244 -12.00 9.65 5.17
CA LEU A 244 -12.08 10.10 3.78
C LEU A 244 -12.88 11.40 3.68
N SER A 245 -14.00 11.54 4.41
CA SER A 245 -14.79 12.77 4.44
C SER A 245 -14.02 13.96 5.01
N SER A 246 -13.10 13.76 5.96
CA SER A 246 -12.31 14.82 6.58
C SER A 246 -11.40 15.58 5.61
N HIS A 247 -11.17 15.02 4.42
CA HIS A 247 -10.43 15.71 3.37
C HIS A 247 -11.24 16.78 2.62
N LEU A 248 -12.57 16.83 2.83
CA LEU A 248 -13.43 17.89 2.30
C LEU A 248 -13.28 19.19 3.11
N PRO A 249 -13.52 20.36 2.50
CA PRO A 249 -13.53 21.63 3.23
C PRO A 249 -14.57 21.63 4.34
N SER A 250 -14.18 22.00 5.56
CA SER A 250 -15.14 22.18 6.66
C SER A 250 -15.98 23.42 6.37
N GLY A 251 -17.29 23.25 6.17
CA GLY A 251 -18.23 24.37 6.23
C GLY A 251 -19.42 24.40 5.29
N GLU A 252 -19.55 23.53 4.29
CA GLU A 252 -20.65 23.67 3.32
C GLU A 252 -21.49 22.43 3.02
N PHE A 253 -21.21 21.29 3.66
CA PHE A 253 -21.95 20.07 3.37
C PHE A 253 -22.63 19.54 4.63
N GLY A 254 -23.95 19.67 4.66
CA GLY A 254 -24.81 18.93 5.60
C GLY A 254 -24.60 17.41 5.47
N PRO A 255 -25.13 16.59 6.38
CA PRO A 255 -24.89 15.15 6.39
C PRO A 255 -25.22 14.53 5.04
N LEU A 256 -24.25 13.79 4.47
CA LEU A 256 -24.30 13.13 3.16
C LEU A 256 -25.36 12.01 3.05
N PHE A 257 -26.14 11.78 4.09
CA PHE A 257 -27.25 10.84 4.18
C PHE A 257 -28.52 11.59 4.63
N ALA A 258 -29.06 12.45 3.77
CA ALA A 258 -30.47 12.77 3.82
C ALA A 258 -31.16 11.70 2.99
N ASP A 259 -31.92 10.84 3.65
CA ASP A 259 -32.79 9.85 3.02
C ASP A 259 -33.66 10.56 1.97
N ASP A 260 -33.53 10.16 0.71
CA ASP A 260 -34.43 10.53 -0.39
C ASP A 260 -35.78 9.77 -0.24
N ASP A 261 -36.41 9.90 0.93
CA ASP A 261 -37.80 9.49 1.17
C ASP A 261 -38.75 10.67 0.89
N ASN A 262 -38.78 11.13 -0.34
CA ASN A 262 -39.86 11.97 -0.83
C ASN A 262 -40.37 11.45 -2.18
N GLU A 263 -41.12 10.34 -2.15
CA GLU A 263 -42.06 10.04 -3.22
C GLU A 263 -43.19 11.10 -3.21
N PRO A 264 -43.49 11.76 -4.34
CA PRO A 264 -44.65 12.64 -4.42
C PRO A 264 -45.91 11.80 -4.36
N LYS A 265 -46.68 11.96 -3.29
CA LYS A 265 -48.08 11.47 -3.24
C LYS A 265 -48.85 12.13 -4.37
N VAL A 266 -49.18 11.36 -5.40
CA VAL A 266 -50.17 11.77 -6.41
C VAL A 266 -51.54 11.69 -5.79
N SER A 267 -52.21 12.82 -5.72
CA SER A 267 -53.65 12.97 -5.41
C SER A 267 -54.43 13.03 -6.72
#